data_b6a48b092e79bfbfeff470fb76cdd32e
#
_entry.id   b6a48b092e79bfbfeff470fb76cdd32e
#
_cell.length_a   1.000
_cell.length_b   1.000
_cell.length_c   1.000
_cell.angle_alpha   90.00
_cell.angle_beta   90.00
_cell.angle_gamma   90.00
#
_symmetry.space_group_name_H-M   'P 1'
#
loop_
_entity.id
_entity.type
_entity.pdbx_description
1 polymer ?
#
loop_
_entity_poly.entity_id
_entity_poly.type
_entity_poly.pdbx_seq_one_letter_code
_entity_poly.pdbx_strand_id
1 'polypeptide(L)'
;MWKFIKYSFNKAFEKDLVYLIIFFLFLSFIGVTVISTLIFVLQEFGVLSENNFYTETLWQGFRLFFDQNAIFTLGDRNTFLDYFFKFNITIFGILIFSSVIGIVTNLISNRIEELRTGKTKIEEENHIIFFNFSRRLIPLISELCNAYEKEKQSFVVVSNEEPLVVMEKIKSVIKIPKNITILARKGYAWQKSLLDKINLEKAKQVIILKPDISELFKTEMDCDVEVGKSMSSIIGSTQWDKNPCKILGEFHNEQ
;
A
#
# COMPACT_ATOMS: atom_id res chain seq x y z
N MET A 1 25.10 14.58 21.45
CA MET A 1 23.63 14.59 21.52
C MET A 1 22.99 14.78 20.13
N TRP A 2 23.29 15.84 19.37
CA TRP A 2 22.73 16.11 18.04
C TRP A 2 22.97 15.00 16.99
N LYS A 3 24.18 14.41 16.92
CA LYS A 3 24.50 13.30 16.01
C LYS A 3 23.70 12.03 16.33
N PHE A 4 23.42 11.77 17.59
CA PHE A 4 22.64 10.62 18.04
C PHE A 4 21.15 10.78 17.67
N ILE A 5 20.60 11.97 17.87
CA ILE A 5 19.23 12.31 17.47
C ILE A 5 19.06 12.17 15.95
N LYS A 6 20.01 12.72 15.16
CA LYS A 6 20.01 12.61 13.70
C LYS A 6 20.11 11.16 13.23
N TYR A 7 20.95 10.35 13.87
CA TYR A 7 21.10 8.92 13.55
C TYR A 7 19.82 8.14 13.89
N SER A 8 19.25 8.36 15.08
CA SER A 8 17.99 7.72 15.49
C SER A 8 16.81 8.12 14.59
N PHE A 9 16.78 9.38 14.18
CA PHE A 9 15.79 9.89 13.23
C PHE A 9 15.91 9.20 11.86
N ASN A 10 17.11 9.16 11.27
CA ASN A 10 17.33 8.47 9.99
C ASN A 10 16.99 6.98 10.08
N LYS A 11 17.35 6.30 11.18
CA LYS A 11 17.05 4.90 11.42
C LYS A 11 15.54 4.63 11.61
N ALA A 12 14.81 5.59 12.17
CA ALA A 12 13.34 5.51 12.29
C ALA A 12 12.66 5.66 10.92
N PHE A 13 13.23 6.47 10.02
CA PHE A 13 12.76 6.61 8.63
C PHE A 13 13.05 5.38 7.76
N GLU A 14 14.09 4.61 8.07
CA GLU A 14 14.40 3.35 7.37
C GLU A 14 13.52 2.17 7.84
N LYS A 15 12.93 2.28 9.04
CA LYS A 15 12.01 1.30 9.60
C LYS A 15 10.56 1.66 9.26
N ASP A 16 9.65 0.73 9.56
CA ASP A 16 8.21 0.90 9.30
C ASP A 16 7.69 2.28 9.74
N LEU A 17 6.87 2.91 8.88
CA LEU A 17 6.23 4.20 9.13
C LEU A 17 5.45 4.28 10.47
N VAL A 18 5.05 3.14 11.03
CA VAL A 18 4.44 3.03 12.37
C VAL A 18 5.40 3.54 13.45
N TYR A 19 6.69 3.21 13.37
CA TYR A 19 7.70 3.73 14.31
C TYR A 19 7.85 5.25 14.23
N LEU A 20 7.68 5.81 13.03
CA LEU A 20 7.71 7.25 12.84
C LEU A 20 6.53 7.94 13.54
N ILE A 21 5.32 7.40 13.43
CA ILE A 21 4.13 7.92 14.12
C ILE A 21 4.35 7.86 15.64
N ILE A 22 4.81 6.71 16.16
CA ILE A 22 5.11 6.54 17.59
C ILE A 22 6.17 7.55 18.05
N PHE A 23 7.21 7.77 17.24
CA PHE A 23 8.25 8.76 17.53
C PHE A 23 7.69 10.17 17.60
N PHE A 24 6.83 10.60 16.67
CA PHE A 24 6.19 11.92 16.71
C PHE A 24 5.25 12.07 17.91
N LEU A 25 4.47 11.04 18.26
CA LEU A 25 3.62 11.06 19.47
C LEU A 25 4.45 11.16 20.75
N PHE A 26 5.55 10.43 20.84
CA PHE A 26 6.46 10.51 21.98
C PHE A 26 7.15 11.88 22.08
N LEU A 27 7.60 12.41 20.95
CA LEU A 27 8.19 13.75 20.88
C LEU A 27 7.19 14.83 21.30
N SER A 28 5.92 14.70 20.89
CA SER A 28 4.86 15.64 21.28
C SER A 28 4.58 15.59 22.78
N PHE A 29 4.53 14.39 23.36
CA PHE A 29 4.34 14.23 24.80
C PHE A 29 5.47 14.90 25.60
N ILE A 30 6.74 14.69 25.20
CA ILE A 30 7.88 15.36 25.83
C ILE A 30 7.79 16.88 25.66
N GLY A 31 7.47 17.36 24.45
CA GLY A 31 7.36 18.78 24.16
C GLY A 31 6.32 19.48 25.04
N VAL A 32 5.12 18.91 25.15
CA VAL A 32 4.04 19.46 25.99
C VAL A 32 4.45 19.43 27.47
N THR A 33 5.03 18.34 27.96
CA THR A 33 5.48 18.27 29.36
C THR A 33 6.57 19.30 29.69
N VAL A 34 7.55 19.48 28.80
CA VAL A 34 8.63 20.48 29.01
C VAL A 34 8.07 21.89 29.04
N ILE A 35 7.20 22.27 28.09
CA ILE A 35 6.61 23.62 28.05
C ILE A 35 5.69 23.83 29.26
N SER A 36 4.86 22.87 29.63
CA SER A 36 3.98 22.95 30.80
C SER A 36 4.77 23.09 32.11
N THR A 37 5.89 22.37 32.24
CA THR A 37 6.78 22.51 33.40
C THR A 37 7.41 23.92 33.43
N LEU A 38 7.81 24.46 32.30
CA LEU A 38 8.35 25.82 32.21
C LEU A 38 7.29 26.84 32.63
N ILE A 39 6.04 26.69 32.17
CA ILE A 39 4.92 27.58 32.58
C ILE A 39 4.72 27.49 34.08
N PHE A 40 4.69 26.30 34.66
CA PHE A 40 4.54 26.12 36.10
C PHE A 40 5.64 26.81 36.92
N VAL A 41 6.91 26.65 36.49
CA VAL A 41 8.04 27.30 37.13
C VAL A 41 7.91 28.83 37.05
N LEU A 42 7.47 29.42 35.94
CA LEU A 42 7.25 30.84 35.77
C LEU A 42 6.06 31.34 36.63
N GLN A 43 5.04 30.54 36.89
CA GLN A 43 3.96 30.81 37.82
C GLN A 43 4.47 30.88 39.27
N GLU A 44 5.30 29.95 39.70
CA GLU A 44 5.93 29.93 41.02
C GLU A 44 6.80 31.16 41.26
N PHE A 45 7.50 31.68 40.23
CA PHE A 45 8.27 32.92 40.32
C PHE A 45 7.41 34.19 40.23
N GLY A 46 6.08 34.09 40.13
CA GLY A 46 5.18 35.24 40.05
C GLY A 46 5.27 36.00 38.71
N VAL A 47 5.89 35.44 37.70
CA VAL A 47 6.01 36.03 36.35
C VAL A 47 4.69 35.90 35.58
N LEU A 48 3.95 34.84 35.84
CA LEU A 48 2.64 34.54 35.25
C LEU A 48 1.55 34.72 36.30
N SER A 49 0.35 35.14 35.86
CA SER A 49 -0.74 35.56 36.76
C SER A 49 -1.57 34.40 37.34
N GLU A 50 -1.50 33.20 36.74
CA GLU A 50 -2.22 32.03 37.23
C GLU A 50 -1.37 31.25 38.23
N ASN A 51 -1.96 30.90 39.38
CA ASN A 51 -1.29 30.08 40.40
C ASN A 51 -2.01 28.73 40.50
N ASN A 52 -1.76 27.88 39.53
CA ASN A 52 -2.39 26.56 39.40
C ASN A 52 -1.47 25.45 39.94
N PHE A 53 -2.06 24.34 40.38
CA PHE A 53 -1.29 23.16 40.70
C PHE A 53 -0.59 22.60 39.45
N TYR A 54 0.56 21.96 39.60
CA TYR A 54 1.35 21.38 38.50
C TYR A 54 0.51 20.45 37.59
N THR A 55 -0.35 19.63 38.20
CA THR A 55 -1.24 18.73 37.47
C THR A 55 -2.25 19.49 36.61
N GLU A 56 -2.75 20.63 37.05
CA GLU A 56 -3.67 21.47 36.26
C GLU A 56 -2.94 22.13 35.10
N THR A 57 -1.74 22.64 35.33
CA THR A 57 -0.90 23.25 34.27
C THR A 57 -0.53 22.21 33.19
N LEU A 58 -0.19 21.00 33.60
CA LEU A 58 0.01 19.88 32.66
C LEU A 58 -1.25 19.55 31.87
N TRP A 59 -2.38 19.44 32.55
CA TRP A 59 -3.65 19.13 31.90
C TRP A 59 -4.08 20.21 30.90
N GLN A 60 -3.91 21.48 31.27
CA GLN A 60 -4.13 22.62 30.38
C GLN A 60 -3.21 22.55 29.15
N GLY A 61 -1.93 22.21 29.31
CA GLY A 61 -0.99 22.03 28.22
C GLY A 61 -1.43 20.95 27.25
N PHE A 62 -1.86 19.79 27.74
CA PHE A 62 -2.41 18.72 26.92
C PHE A 62 -3.72 19.17 26.23
N ARG A 63 -4.62 19.82 26.95
CA ARG A 63 -5.85 20.34 26.38
C ARG A 63 -5.61 21.31 25.22
N LEU A 64 -4.68 22.24 25.38
CA LEU A 64 -4.30 23.20 24.32
C LEU A 64 -3.63 22.51 23.12
N PHE A 65 -2.90 21.41 23.36
CA PHE A 65 -2.28 20.62 22.31
C PHE A 65 -3.32 19.88 21.45
N PHE A 66 -4.37 19.32 22.08
CA PHE A 66 -5.40 18.53 21.39
C PHE A 66 -6.57 19.37 20.88
N ASP A 67 -6.97 20.42 21.63
CA ASP A 67 -8.10 21.28 21.31
C ASP A 67 -7.62 22.69 20.98
N GLN A 68 -7.54 22.99 19.71
CA GLN A 68 -7.10 24.29 19.20
C GLN A 68 -8.04 25.43 19.62
N ASN A 69 -9.32 25.15 19.92
CA ASN A 69 -10.28 26.14 20.40
C ASN A 69 -10.10 26.46 21.89
N ALA A 70 -9.37 25.64 22.62
CA ALA A 70 -9.13 25.87 24.06
C ALA A 70 -8.42 27.18 24.32
N ILE A 71 -7.69 27.74 23.34
CA ILE A 71 -7.04 29.06 23.46
C ILE A 71 -8.06 30.20 23.66
N PHE A 72 -9.27 30.08 23.10
CA PHE A 72 -10.32 31.10 23.19
C PHE A 72 -11.15 30.99 24.47
N THR A 73 -11.01 29.94 25.27
CA THR A 73 -11.73 29.74 26.55
C THR A 73 -10.93 30.23 27.75
N LEU A 74 -9.82 30.93 27.52
CA LEU A 74 -8.95 31.45 28.57
C LEU A 74 -9.57 32.70 29.19
N GLY A 75 -9.63 32.70 30.54
CA GLY A 75 -10.24 33.78 31.30
C GLY A 75 -9.55 35.15 31.14
N ASP A 76 -10.24 36.23 31.50
CA ASP A 76 -9.86 37.65 31.28
C ASP A 76 -8.61 38.13 32.02
N ARG A 77 -7.94 37.31 32.81
CA ARG A 77 -6.79 37.69 33.64
C ARG A 77 -5.42 37.21 33.16
N ASN A 78 -5.29 36.85 31.91
CA ASN A 78 -4.02 36.33 31.38
C ASN A 78 -3.05 37.44 31.01
N THR A 79 -1.78 37.27 31.39
CA THR A 79 -0.68 38.13 30.97
C THR A 79 -0.32 37.85 29.50
N PHE A 80 0.31 38.84 28.82
CA PHE A 80 0.81 38.65 27.46
C PHE A 80 1.70 37.40 27.33
N LEU A 81 2.51 37.07 28.34
CA LEU A 81 3.35 35.89 28.38
C LEU A 81 2.52 34.56 28.42
N ASP A 82 1.39 34.57 29.16
CA ASP A 82 0.48 33.40 29.18
C ASP A 82 -0.04 33.09 27.79
N TYR A 83 -0.52 34.12 27.08
CA TYR A 83 -0.98 33.96 25.70
C TYR A 83 0.14 33.48 24.77
N PHE A 84 1.35 33.98 24.94
CA PHE A 84 2.49 33.59 24.12
C PHE A 84 2.82 32.09 24.29
N PHE A 85 2.89 31.57 25.51
CA PHE A 85 3.17 30.15 25.75
C PHE A 85 2.02 29.26 25.27
N LYS A 86 0.79 29.63 25.56
CA LYS A 86 -0.40 28.88 25.17
C LYS A 86 -0.53 28.83 23.64
N PHE A 87 -0.26 29.92 22.96
CA PHE A 87 -0.21 29.99 21.49
C PHE A 87 0.87 29.06 20.88
N ASN A 88 2.07 29.05 21.48
CA ASN A 88 3.14 28.16 21.01
C ASN A 88 2.78 26.69 21.18
N ILE A 89 2.15 26.28 22.28
CA ILE A 89 1.67 24.89 22.47
C ILE A 89 0.65 24.54 21.39
N THR A 90 -0.29 25.42 21.09
CA THR A 90 -1.32 25.22 20.08
C THR A 90 -0.72 25.07 18.68
N ILE A 91 0.21 25.95 18.29
CA ILE A 91 0.92 25.83 17.00
C ILE A 91 1.69 24.50 16.92
N PHE A 92 2.39 24.15 18.01
CA PHE A 92 3.11 22.89 18.07
C PHE A 92 2.18 21.69 17.87
N GLY A 93 1.00 21.71 18.50
CA GLY A 93 -0.04 20.72 18.31
C GLY A 93 -0.49 20.61 16.85
N ILE A 94 -0.80 21.74 16.20
CA ILE A 94 -1.20 21.80 14.78
C ILE A 94 -0.12 21.19 13.89
N LEU A 95 1.15 21.52 14.09
CA LEU A 95 2.26 21.03 13.28
C LEU A 95 2.43 19.51 13.43
N ILE A 96 2.34 19.00 14.66
CA ILE A 96 2.44 17.56 14.93
C ILE A 96 1.26 16.80 14.29
N PHE A 97 0.02 17.26 14.48
CA PHE A 97 -1.16 16.62 13.88
C PHE A 97 -1.12 16.63 12.36
N SER A 98 -0.73 17.75 11.76
CA SER A 98 -0.58 17.85 10.31
C SER A 98 0.48 16.88 9.78
N SER A 99 1.60 16.72 10.51
CA SER A 99 2.65 15.76 10.15
C SER A 99 2.17 14.32 10.23
N VAL A 100 1.45 13.97 11.30
CA VAL A 100 0.88 12.61 11.48
C VAL A 100 -0.15 12.31 10.39
N ILE A 101 -1.04 13.26 10.08
CA ILE A 101 -2.02 13.10 8.98
C ILE A 101 -1.30 12.88 7.65
N GLY A 102 -0.25 13.65 7.36
CA GLY A 102 0.56 13.49 6.16
C GLY A 102 1.20 12.10 6.05
N ILE A 103 1.75 11.59 7.15
CA ILE A 103 2.34 10.24 7.21
C ILE A 103 1.28 9.16 6.97
N VAL A 104 0.13 9.25 7.64
CA VAL A 104 -0.98 8.29 7.47
C VAL A 104 -1.51 8.31 6.05
N THR A 105 -1.66 9.49 5.45
CA THR A 105 -2.10 9.63 4.06
C THR A 105 -1.12 8.97 3.10
N ASN A 106 0.19 9.17 3.28
CA ASN A 106 1.21 8.52 2.47
C ASN A 106 1.19 6.98 2.63
N LEU A 107 1.00 6.48 3.87
CA LEU A 107 0.85 5.03 4.11
C LEU A 107 -0.31 4.43 3.34
N ILE A 108 -1.47 5.07 3.41
CA ILE A 108 -2.68 4.62 2.70
C ILE A 108 -2.43 4.67 1.19
N SER A 109 -1.87 5.76 0.68
CA SER A 109 -1.58 5.94 -0.75
C SER A 109 -0.61 4.87 -1.26
N ASN A 110 0.49 4.61 -0.55
CA ASN A 110 1.45 3.57 -0.90
C ASN A 110 0.81 2.18 -0.87
N ARG A 111 -0.05 1.91 0.12
CA ARG A 111 -0.76 0.62 0.20
C ARG A 111 -1.73 0.42 -0.94
N ILE A 112 -2.48 1.47 -1.31
CA ILE A 112 -3.37 1.45 -2.48
C ILE A 112 -2.57 1.20 -3.75
N GLU A 113 -1.41 1.85 -3.91
CA GLU A 113 -0.54 1.66 -5.06
C GLU A 113 0.04 0.23 -5.11
N GLU A 114 0.50 -0.33 -4.01
CA GLU A 114 0.93 -1.73 -3.94
C GLU A 114 -0.15 -2.72 -4.36
N LEU A 115 -1.40 -2.50 -3.92
CA LEU A 115 -2.54 -3.31 -4.30
C LEU A 115 -2.85 -3.18 -5.80
N ARG A 116 -2.82 -1.95 -6.32
CA ARG A 116 -3.08 -1.65 -7.73
C ARG A 116 -1.99 -2.17 -8.66
N THR A 117 -0.73 -2.08 -8.24
CA THR A 117 0.42 -2.60 -9.02
C THR A 117 0.60 -4.11 -8.93
N GLY A 118 -0.28 -4.81 -8.21
CA GLY A 118 -0.28 -6.26 -8.16
C GLY A 118 0.95 -6.86 -7.48
N LYS A 119 1.54 -6.19 -6.50
CA LYS A 119 2.70 -6.69 -5.75
C LYS A 119 2.33 -7.70 -4.65
N THR A 120 1.07 -7.76 -4.26
CA THR A 120 0.57 -8.63 -3.20
C THR A 120 0.37 -10.06 -3.65
N LYS A 121 0.52 -11.02 -2.72
CA LYS A 121 0.24 -12.43 -2.98
C LYS A 121 -1.27 -12.63 -3.20
N ILE A 122 -1.62 -13.52 -4.12
CA ILE A 122 -2.99 -13.96 -4.39
C ILE A 122 -3.33 -15.09 -3.43
N GLU A 123 -4.45 -14.99 -2.74
CA GLU A 123 -4.93 -15.98 -1.79
C GLU A 123 -6.09 -16.83 -2.35
N GLU A 124 -6.60 -16.46 -3.54
CA GLU A 124 -7.68 -17.18 -4.20
C GLU A 124 -7.27 -18.63 -4.51
N GLU A 125 -8.27 -19.53 -4.43
CA GLU A 125 -8.19 -20.94 -4.77
C GLU A 125 -9.07 -21.23 -5.98
N ASN A 126 -8.78 -22.30 -6.71
CA ASN A 126 -9.51 -22.69 -7.93
C ASN A 126 -9.55 -21.61 -9.03
N HIS A 127 -8.58 -20.69 -9.04
CA HIS A 127 -8.49 -19.63 -10.03
C HIS A 127 -7.86 -20.13 -11.34
N ILE A 128 -8.14 -19.39 -12.43
CA ILE A 128 -7.54 -19.65 -13.75
C ILE A 128 -6.46 -18.61 -13.99
N ILE A 129 -5.27 -19.06 -14.34
CA ILE A 129 -4.11 -18.20 -14.60
C ILE A 129 -3.91 -18.08 -16.11
N PHE A 130 -3.82 -16.85 -16.59
CA PHE A 130 -3.45 -16.52 -17.97
C PHE A 130 -2.05 -15.94 -17.98
N PHE A 131 -1.15 -16.53 -18.74
CA PHE A 131 0.15 -15.95 -19.04
C PHE A 131 0.14 -15.32 -20.42
N ASN A 132 0.82 -14.19 -20.49
CA ASN A 132 0.92 -13.28 -21.62
C ASN A 132 -0.39 -12.54 -21.93
N PHE A 133 -0.27 -11.25 -22.20
CA PHE A 133 -1.36 -10.43 -22.69
C PHE A 133 -1.30 -10.40 -24.22
N SER A 134 -2.36 -10.86 -24.85
CA SER A 134 -2.52 -10.81 -26.31
C SER A 134 -3.93 -10.33 -26.66
N ARG A 135 -4.13 -9.95 -27.92
CA ARG A 135 -5.46 -9.53 -28.42
C ARG A 135 -6.53 -10.61 -28.22
N ARG A 136 -6.12 -11.89 -28.13
CA ARG A 136 -7.03 -13.03 -27.92
C ARG A 136 -7.49 -13.19 -26.48
N LEU A 137 -6.77 -12.61 -25.51
CA LEU A 137 -7.12 -12.71 -24.10
C LEU A 137 -8.52 -12.12 -23.81
N ILE A 138 -8.81 -10.96 -24.40
CA ILE A 138 -10.06 -10.22 -24.10
C ILE A 138 -11.30 -11.03 -24.54
N PRO A 139 -11.40 -11.52 -25.80
CA PRO A 139 -12.49 -12.41 -26.19
C PRO A 139 -12.58 -13.68 -25.33
N LEU A 140 -11.44 -14.31 -25.01
CA LEU A 140 -11.40 -15.49 -24.18
C LEU A 140 -11.96 -15.25 -22.77
N ILE A 141 -11.56 -14.15 -22.12
CA ILE A 141 -12.12 -13.76 -20.82
C ILE A 141 -13.62 -13.50 -20.93
N SER A 142 -14.08 -12.87 -22.01
CA SER A 142 -15.52 -12.61 -22.23
C SER A 142 -16.33 -13.91 -22.28
N GLU A 143 -15.86 -14.91 -23.05
CA GLU A 143 -16.50 -16.23 -23.13
C GLU A 143 -16.48 -16.97 -21.80
N LEU A 144 -15.37 -16.89 -21.07
CA LEU A 144 -15.27 -17.50 -19.75
C LEU A 144 -16.19 -16.78 -18.74
N CYS A 145 -16.36 -15.46 -18.84
CA CYS A 145 -17.33 -14.74 -18.02
C CYS A 145 -18.75 -15.26 -18.23
N ASN A 146 -19.11 -15.56 -19.48
CA ASN A 146 -20.42 -16.14 -19.82
C ASN A 146 -20.53 -17.59 -19.30
N ALA A 147 -19.46 -18.38 -19.44
CA ALA A 147 -19.44 -19.77 -18.98
C ALA A 147 -19.57 -19.90 -17.46
N TYR A 148 -19.01 -18.96 -16.71
CA TYR A 148 -19.04 -18.92 -15.24
C TYR A 148 -20.10 -17.93 -14.68
N GLU A 149 -21.15 -17.62 -15.41
CA GLU A 149 -22.16 -16.62 -15.01
C GLU A 149 -22.78 -16.91 -13.63
N LYS A 150 -22.93 -18.17 -13.26
CA LYS A 150 -23.56 -18.63 -12.00
C LYS A 150 -22.58 -19.00 -10.89
N GLU A 151 -21.28 -19.04 -11.18
CA GLU A 151 -20.25 -19.47 -10.25
C GLU A 151 -19.31 -18.34 -9.92
N LYS A 152 -18.79 -18.33 -8.68
CA LYS A 152 -17.69 -17.45 -8.31
C LYS A 152 -16.40 -17.94 -8.97
N GLN A 153 -15.76 -17.10 -9.78
CA GLN A 153 -14.49 -17.47 -10.42
C GLN A 153 -13.51 -16.29 -10.36
N SER A 154 -12.24 -16.62 -10.15
CA SER A 154 -11.13 -15.65 -10.18
C SER A 154 -10.23 -15.94 -11.37
N PHE A 155 -9.89 -14.89 -12.12
CA PHE A 155 -8.96 -14.93 -13.24
C PHE A 155 -7.71 -14.12 -12.87
N VAL A 156 -6.55 -14.71 -13.06
CA VAL A 156 -5.26 -14.07 -12.82
C VAL A 156 -4.56 -13.89 -14.16
N VAL A 157 -4.34 -12.64 -14.55
CA VAL A 157 -3.63 -12.30 -15.79
C VAL A 157 -2.21 -11.89 -15.46
N VAL A 158 -1.24 -12.62 -15.99
CA VAL A 158 0.19 -12.35 -15.83
C VAL A 158 0.76 -11.87 -17.16
N SER A 159 1.34 -10.70 -17.18
CA SER A 159 1.95 -10.13 -18.38
C SER A 159 3.13 -9.25 -18.05
N ASN A 160 3.89 -8.85 -19.06
CA ASN A 160 4.97 -7.87 -18.92
C ASN A 160 4.48 -6.42 -18.79
N GLU A 161 3.21 -6.16 -19.12
CA GLU A 161 2.61 -4.84 -19.00
C GLU A 161 2.29 -4.50 -17.53
N GLU A 162 2.15 -3.21 -17.24
CA GLU A 162 1.71 -2.76 -15.92
C GLU A 162 0.30 -3.25 -15.61
N PRO A 163 0.05 -3.82 -14.41
CA PRO A 163 -1.24 -4.40 -14.05
C PRO A 163 -2.43 -3.45 -14.20
N LEU A 164 -2.22 -2.15 -13.95
CA LEU A 164 -3.25 -1.13 -14.15
C LEU A 164 -3.65 -1.00 -15.62
N VAL A 165 -2.67 -0.99 -16.53
CA VAL A 165 -2.91 -0.89 -17.98
C VAL A 165 -3.67 -2.13 -18.48
N VAL A 166 -3.26 -3.32 -18.04
CA VAL A 166 -3.94 -4.58 -18.37
C VAL A 166 -5.40 -4.54 -17.90
N MET A 167 -5.64 -4.13 -16.65
CA MET A 167 -6.98 -4.04 -16.09
C MET A 167 -7.85 -3.00 -16.81
N GLU A 168 -7.29 -1.87 -17.21
CA GLU A 168 -7.97 -0.83 -17.96
C GLU A 168 -8.37 -1.34 -19.36
N LYS A 169 -7.43 -1.99 -20.07
CA LYS A 169 -7.71 -2.60 -21.38
C LYS A 169 -8.84 -3.64 -21.29
N ILE A 170 -8.88 -4.48 -20.25
CA ILE A 170 -9.95 -5.46 -20.08
C ILE A 170 -11.27 -4.77 -19.76
N LYS A 171 -11.30 -3.84 -18.80
CA LYS A 171 -12.52 -3.15 -18.36
C LYS A 171 -13.12 -2.23 -19.42
N SER A 172 -12.32 -1.70 -20.34
CA SER A 172 -12.81 -0.86 -21.44
C SER A 172 -13.63 -1.63 -22.47
N VAL A 173 -13.42 -2.96 -22.56
CA VAL A 173 -14.07 -3.82 -23.56
C VAL A 173 -15.14 -4.73 -22.94
N ILE A 174 -14.87 -5.25 -21.73
CA ILE A 174 -15.73 -6.25 -21.08
C ILE A 174 -16.36 -5.68 -19.83
N LYS A 175 -17.67 -5.83 -19.69
CA LYS A 175 -18.38 -5.58 -18.43
C LYS A 175 -18.24 -6.82 -17.55
N ILE A 176 -17.37 -6.74 -16.55
CA ILE A 176 -17.08 -7.86 -15.64
C ILE A 176 -18.29 -8.11 -14.73
N PRO A 177 -18.85 -9.33 -14.71
CA PRO A 177 -19.91 -9.70 -13.78
C PRO A 177 -19.46 -9.65 -12.31
N LYS A 178 -20.39 -9.43 -11.38
CA LYS A 178 -20.09 -9.28 -9.94
C LYS A 178 -19.49 -10.54 -9.29
N ASN A 179 -19.76 -11.70 -9.84
CA ASN A 179 -19.27 -13.01 -9.38
C ASN A 179 -17.86 -13.32 -9.90
N ILE A 180 -17.31 -12.50 -10.80
CA ILE A 180 -15.99 -12.72 -11.39
C ILE A 180 -15.02 -11.67 -10.88
N THR A 181 -13.86 -12.12 -10.41
CA THR A 181 -12.74 -11.28 -9.99
C THR A 181 -11.61 -11.42 -10.99
N ILE A 182 -11.09 -10.31 -11.52
CA ILE A 182 -9.91 -10.32 -12.39
C ILE A 182 -8.78 -9.61 -11.66
N LEU A 183 -7.64 -10.28 -11.58
CA LEU A 183 -6.41 -9.79 -10.94
C LEU A 183 -5.28 -9.78 -11.96
N ALA A 184 -4.58 -8.67 -12.09
CA ALA A 184 -3.42 -8.58 -12.97
C ALA A 184 -2.12 -8.60 -12.15
N ARG A 185 -1.08 -9.21 -12.72
CA ARG A 185 0.28 -9.28 -12.14
C ARG A 185 1.31 -9.03 -13.23
N LYS A 186 2.37 -8.29 -12.89
CA LYS A 186 3.48 -8.06 -13.81
C LYS A 186 4.56 -9.11 -13.60
N GLY A 187 5.02 -9.70 -14.69
CA GLY A 187 6.17 -10.62 -14.70
C GLY A 187 6.03 -11.72 -15.73
N TYR A 188 6.94 -12.69 -15.63
CA TYR A 188 7.08 -13.80 -16.54
C TYR A 188 7.00 -15.13 -15.79
N ALA A 189 6.58 -16.21 -16.48
CA ALA A 189 6.42 -17.53 -15.91
C ALA A 189 7.71 -18.13 -15.32
N TRP A 190 8.88 -17.75 -15.81
CA TRP A 190 10.17 -18.23 -15.26
C TRP A 190 10.59 -17.57 -13.95
N GLN A 191 9.88 -16.55 -13.48
CA GLN A 191 10.15 -15.89 -12.22
C GLN A 191 9.55 -16.68 -11.07
N LYS A 192 10.38 -17.45 -10.36
CA LYS A 192 9.93 -18.28 -9.23
C LYS A 192 9.14 -17.50 -8.18
N SER A 193 9.59 -16.29 -7.83
CA SER A 193 8.89 -15.41 -6.88
C SER A 193 7.49 -14.99 -7.35
N LEU A 194 7.25 -14.96 -8.66
CA LEU A 194 5.94 -14.68 -9.23
C LEU A 194 5.01 -15.88 -9.10
N LEU A 195 5.51 -17.08 -9.37
CA LEU A 195 4.73 -18.33 -9.22
C LEU A 195 4.20 -18.50 -7.80
N ASP A 196 5.02 -18.15 -6.79
CA ASP A 196 4.60 -18.12 -5.39
C ASP A 196 3.52 -17.05 -5.13
N LYS A 197 3.64 -15.88 -5.77
CA LYS A 197 2.68 -14.78 -5.60
C LYS A 197 1.33 -15.04 -6.24
N ILE A 198 1.30 -15.75 -7.37
CA ILE A 198 0.05 -16.07 -8.07
C ILE A 198 -0.63 -17.33 -7.53
N ASN A 199 -0.09 -17.95 -6.47
CA ASN A 199 -0.62 -19.16 -5.84
C ASN A 199 -0.86 -20.32 -6.83
N LEU A 200 0.17 -20.61 -7.64
CA LEU A 200 0.10 -21.64 -8.68
C LEU A 200 -0.35 -23.01 -8.14
N GLU A 201 0.06 -23.36 -6.94
CA GLU A 201 -0.26 -24.61 -6.23
C GLU A 201 -1.78 -24.84 -6.11
N LYS A 202 -2.58 -23.76 -6.02
CA LYS A 202 -4.04 -23.82 -5.87
C LYS A 202 -4.81 -23.40 -7.13
N ALA A 203 -4.11 -23.26 -8.25
CA ALA A 203 -4.74 -22.92 -9.51
C ALA A 203 -5.54 -24.12 -10.07
N LYS A 204 -6.71 -23.84 -10.63
CA LYS A 204 -7.53 -24.80 -11.35
C LYS A 204 -6.91 -25.18 -12.71
N GLN A 205 -6.41 -24.14 -13.39
CA GLN A 205 -5.89 -24.27 -14.74
C GLN A 205 -4.96 -23.11 -15.07
N VAL A 206 -3.96 -23.39 -15.89
CA VAL A 206 -3.07 -22.39 -16.49
C VAL A 206 -3.26 -22.36 -17.99
N ILE A 207 -3.44 -21.17 -18.54
CA ILE A 207 -3.58 -20.93 -19.98
C ILE A 207 -2.44 -19.98 -20.39
N ILE A 208 -1.59 -20.43 -21.27
CA ILE A 208 -0.46 -19.66 -21.79
C ILE A 208 -0.80 -19.25 -23.20
N LEU A 209 -1.10 -17.97 -23.36
CA LEU A 209 -1.39 -17.39 -24.65
C LEU A 209 -0.10 -17.03 -25.39
N LYS A 210 -0.14 -17.15 -26.68
CA LYS A 210 0.91 -16.65 -27.53
C LYS A 210 0.93 -15.13 -27.47
N PRO A 211 2.08 -14.49 -27.14
CA PRO A 211 2.18 -13.03 -27.16
C PRO A 211 2.03 -12.50 -28.58
N ASP A 212 1.54 -11.28 -28.71
CA ASP A 212 1.49 -10.59 -30.00
C ASP A 212 2.90 -10.19 -30.43
N ILE A 213 3.15 -10.18 -31.75
CA ILE A 213 4.40 -9.68 -32.32
C ILE A 213 4.62 -8.23 -31.89
N SER A 214 5.80 -7.95 -31.36
CA SER A 214 6.17 -6.67 -30.78
C SER A 214 7.67 -6.44 -30.88
N GLU A 215 8.19 -5.36 -30.32
CA GLU A 215 9.64 -5.14 -30.22
C GLU A 215 10.38 -6.25 -29.45
N LEU A 216 9.70 -6.92 -28.50
CA LEU A 216 10.25 -8.01 -27.70
C LEU A 216 10.19 -9.36 -28.41
N PHE A 217 9.14 -9.59 -29.22
CA PHE A 217 8.89 -10.83 -29.94
C PHE A 217 8.73 -10.50 -31.42
N LYS A 218 9.84 -10.55 -32.15
CA LYS A 218 9.90 -10.06 -33.55
C LYS A 218 9.33 -11.05 -34.55
N THR A 219 9.36 -12.32 -34.21
CA THR A 219 8.90 -13.41 -35.09
C THR A 219 7.86 -14.30 -34.41
N GLU A 220 7.07 -15.01 -35.20
CA GLU A 220 6.15 -16.03 -34.71
C GLU A 220 6.88 -17.09 -33.88
N MET A 221 8.09 -17.45 -34.32
CA MET A 221 8.93 -18.42 -33.62
C MET A 221 9.39 -17.91 -32.25
N ASP A 222 9.69 -16.62 -32.09
CA ASP A 222 10.03 -16.03 -30.79
C ASP A 222 8.84 -16.15 -29.82
N CYS A 223 7.63 -15.94 -30.32
CA CYS A 223 6.40 -16.08 -29.55
C CYS A 223 6.19 -17.52 -29.08
N ASP A 224 6.40 -18.51 -29.95
CA ASP A 224 6.26 -19.94 -29.63
C ASP A 224 7.34 -20.41 -28.63
N VAL A 225 8.57 -19.92 -28.79
CA VAL A 225 9.66 -20.15 -27.82
C VAL A 225 9.29 -19.62 -26.44
N GLU A 226 8.65 -18.45 -26.38
CA GLU A 226 8.20 -17.88 -25.09
C GLU A 226 7.12 -18.74 -24.44
N VAL A 227 6.15 -19.24 -25.20
CA VAL A 227 5.15 -20.20 -24.71
C VAL A 227 5.83 -21.46 -24.19
N GLY A 228 6.76 -22.04 -24.95
CA GLY A 228 7.50 -23.22 -24.55
C GLY A 228 8.33 -23.03 -23.27
N LYS A 229 9.03 -21.90 -23.15
CA LYS A 229 9.76 -21.52 -21.93
C LYS A 229 8.83 -21.41 -20.73
N SER A 230 7.70 -20.73 -20.91
CA SER A 230 6.70 -20.55 -19.86
C SER A 230 6.15 -21.90 -19.38
N MET A 231 5.78 -22.79 -20.30
CA MET A 231 5.33 -24.16 -19.95
C MET A 231 6.40 -24.93 -19.18
N SER A 232 7.62 -24.96 -19.69
CA SER A 232 8.75 -25.68 -19.06
C SER A 232 9.04 -25.14 -17.66
N SER A 233 9.00 -23.82 -17.47
CA SER A 233 9.22 -23.19 -16.16
C SER A 233 8.13 -23.53 -15.15
N ILE A 234 6.88 -23.58 -15.59
CA ILE A 234 5.74 -23.91 -14.71
C ILE A 234 5.83 -25.40 -14.32
N ILE A 235 6.04 -26.30 -15.27
CA ILE A 235 6.16 -27.74 -15.03
C ILE A 235 7.37 -28.05 -14.15
N GLY A 236 8.50 -27.39 -14.34
CA GLY A 236 9.69 -27.53 -13.50
C GLY A 236 9.63 -26.79 -12.17
N SER A 237 8.49 -26.20 -11.80
CA SER A 237 8.34 -25.48 -10.53
C SER A 237 7.93 -26.42 -9.39
N THR A 238 8.46 -26.15 -8.20
CA THR A 238 8.08 -26.91 -6.99
C THR A 238 6.61 -26.75 -6.61
N GLN A 239 5.96 -25.68 -7.05
CA GLN A 239 4.54 -25.43 -6.83
C GLN A 239 3.67 -26.37 -7.68
N TRP A 240 4.04 -26.58 -8.94
CA TRP A 240 3.33 -27.48 -9.83
C TRP A 240 3.50 -28.94 -9.41
N ASP A 241 4.70 -29.33 -8.94
CA ASP A 241 4.98 -30.69 -8.43
C ASP A 241 4.08 -31.06 -7.24
N LYS A 242 3.73 -30.09 -6.39
CA LYS A 242 2.85 -30.35 -5.24
C LYS A 242 1.40 -30.60 -5.63
N ASN A 243 0.90 -29.90 -6.62
CA ASN A 243 -0.46 -30.02 -7.11
C ASN A 243 -0.52 -29.71 -8.60
N PRO A 244 -0.31 -30.72 -9.47
CA PRO A 244 -0.33 -30.54 -10.92
C PRO A 244 -1.69 -30.04 -11.41
N CYS A 245 -1.72 -28.86 -12.01
CA CYS A 245 -2.91 -28.32 -12.66
C CYS A 245 -2.84 -28.51 -14.17
N LYS A 246 -3.98 -28.37 -14.85
CA LYS A 246 -4.03 -28.47 -16.32
C LYS A 246 -3.36 -27.23 -16.94
N ILE A 247 -2.42 -27.48 -17.86
CA ILE A 247 -1.73 -26.41 -18.60
C ILE A 247 -2.16 -26.49 -20.07
N LEU A 248 -2.57 -25.36 -20.63
CA LEU A 248 -2.88 -25.19 -22.05
C LEU A 248 -1.93 -24.14 -22.62
N GLY A 249 -1.22 -24.46 -23.67
CA GLY A 249 -0.35 -23.53 -24.42
C GLY A 249 -0.87 -23.30 -25.83
N GLU A 250 -0.83 -22.06 -26.28
CA GLU A 250 -1.18 -21.66 -27.63
C GLU A 250 0.10 -21.56 -28.48
N PHE A 251 0.19 -22.31 -29.58
CA PHE A 251 1.31 -22.27 -30.54
C PHE A 251 0.82 -21.86 -31.94
N HIS A 252 1.76 -21.39 -32.75
CA HIS A 252 1.48 -21.15 -34.15
C HIS A 252 1.31 -22.50 -34.89
N ASN A 253 0.28 -22.58 -35.68
CA ASN A 253 0.08 -23.74 -36.58
C ASN A 253 0.45 -23.30 -38.02
N GLU A 254 1.62 -23.68 -38.49
CA GLU A 254 1.93 -23.61 -39.93
C GLU A 254 1.14 -24.71 -40.65
N GLN A 255 0.07 -24.31 -41.31
CA GLN A 255 -0.61 -25.13 -42.30
C GLN A 255 -0.04 -24.88 -43.71
#